data_adbfd7c475960d5a4992d96932ec28ae
#
_entry.id   adbfd7c475960d5a4992d96932ec28ae
#
_cell.length_a   1.000
_cell.length_b   1.000
_cell.length_c   1.000
_cell.angle_alpha   90.00
_cell.angle_beta   90.00
_cell.angle_gamma   90.00
#
_symmetry.space_group_name_H-M   'P 1'
#
loop_
_entity.id
_entity.type
_entity.pdbx_description
1 polymer ?
#
loop_
_entity_poly.entity_id
_entity_poly.type
_entity_poly.pdbx_seq_one_letter_code
_entity_poly.pdbx_strand_id
1 'polypeptide(L)'
;MATAHDGTDSVPLRIATWNCGSALCRGLSVLDELAADVVVLQSVSAADLDAIDGSLFVGPAGKGLAAVPFNGWSFTPSPEDPELPGLLYCRVMSPVGTHVVDLAAIWALTGRDVPTYTEQFAAVLSFAATRESTMPLIIAGDLNASAQGPEIALHAANLETARQLGLVSSYHHVNAIAHGAEPTMTLRWWGRGGEECGYHCDFIFCSEELADSASAADVGEWATWVDSERSDHAPVVATFTI
;
A
#
# COMPACT_ATOMS: atom_id res chain seq x y z
N MET A 1 -23.78 -22.92 34.34
CA MET A 1 -22.73 -21.93 33.98
C MET A 1 -22.53 -22.06 32.48
N ALA A 2 -23.09 -21.13 31.72
CA ALA A 2 -22.88 -21.06 30.28
C ALA A 2 -21.53 -20.34 30.07
N THR A 3 -20.57 -21.02 29.47
CA THR A 3 -19.35 -20.42 29.00
C THR A 3 -19.72 -19.52 27.82
N ALA A 4 -19.65 -18.21 28.00
CA ALA A 4 -19.66 -17.27 26.89
C ALA A 4 -18.48 -17.64 25.99
N HIS A 5 -18.76 -18.13 24.78
CA HIS A 5 -17.84 -18.13 23.69
C HIS A 5 -17.68 -16.66 23.28
N ASP A 6 -16.61 -16.05 23.70
CA ASP A 6 -16.14 -14.78 23.16
C ASP A 6 -15.55 -15.09 21.77
N GLY A 7 -16.46 -15.33 20.82
CA GLY A 7 -16.12 -15.52 19.41
C GLY A 7 -15.93 -14.13 18.82
N THR A 8 -14.75 -13.59 18.92
CA THR A 8 -14.29 -12.57 17.96
C THR A 8 -14.22 -13.30 16.62
N ASP A 9 -15.28 -13.19 15.81
CA ASP A 9 -15.27 -13.69 14.43
C ASP A 9 -14.15 -12.94 13.70
N SER A 10 -13.02 -13.60 13.54
CA SER A 10 -11.91 -13.07 12.77
C SER A 10 -12.33 -12.94 11.31
N VAL A 11 -12.16 -11.76 10.73
CA VAL A 11 -12.57 -11.43 9.37
C VAL A 11 -11.31 -11.33 8.49
N PRO A 12 -11.25 -12.00 7.33
CA PRO A 12 -10.15 -11.79 6.40
C PRO A 12 -10.24 -10.38 5.82
N LEU A 13 -9.09 -9.70 5.79
CA LEU A 13 -8.88 -8.45 5.06
C LEU A 13 -7.85 -8.69 3.96
N ARG A 14 -8.28 -8.58 2.72
CA ARG A 14 -7.38 -8.59 1.56
C ARG A 14 -7.16 -7.16 1.07
N ILE A 15 -5.92 -6.70 1.15
CA ILE A 15 -5.52 -5.36 0.72
C ILE A 15 -4.57 -5.45 -0.47
N ALA A 16 -4.74 -4.56 -1.44
CA ALA A 16 -3.84 -4.41 -2.58
C ALA A 16 -3.31 -2.98 -2.66
N THR A 17 -2.08 -2.82 -3.16
CA THR A 17 -1.58 -1.52 -3.63
C THR A 17 -1.12 -1.64 -5.07
N TRP A 18 -1.43 -0.63 -5.89
CA TRP A 18 -1.08 -0.62 -7.30
C TRP A 18 -0.94 0.80 -7.86
N ASN A 19 0.24 1.13 -8.34
CA ASN A 19 0.40 2.30 -9.17
C ASN A 19 -0.16 1.97 -10.56
N CYS A 20 -1.38 2.42 -10.81
CA CYS A 20 -2.14 2.02 -11.98
C CYS A 20 -1.75 2.79 -13.26
N GLY A 21 -0.81 3.74 -13.22
CA GLY A 21 -0.35 4.45 -14.41
C GLY A 21 -1.48 5.09 -15.22
N SER A 22 -2.59 5.47 -14.58
CA SER A 22 -3.84 5.93 -15.23
C SER A 22 -4.59 4.83 -16.01
N ALA A 23 -4.34 3.54 -15.74
CA ALA A 23 -5.01 2.43 -16.44
C ALA A 23 -6.54 2.41 -16.26
N LEU A 24 -7.05 2.99 -15.16
CA LEU A 24 -8.48 3.00 -14.85
C LEU A 24 -9.32 3.77 -15.88
N CYS A 25 -8.72 4.69 -16.64
CA CYS A 25 -9.41 5.33 -17.77
C CYS A 25 -9.89 4.32 -18.84
N ARG A 26 -9.35 3.09 -18.83
CA ARG A 26 -9.75 1.99 -19.73
C ARG A 26 -10.91 1.15 -19.16
N GLY A 27 -11.27 1.36 -17.90
CA GLY A 27 -12.36 0.68 -17.20
C GLY A 27 -11.99 0.17 -15.82
N LEU A 28 -12.97 0.17 -14.92
CA LEU A 28 -12.79 -0.21 -13.52
C LEU A 28 -12.72 -1.72 -13.29
N SER A 29 -13.12 -2.54 -14.27
CA SER A 29 -13.14 -4.02 -14.12
C SER A 29 -11.77 -4.64 -13.84
N VAL A 30 -10.69 -3.92 -14.13
CA VAL A 30 -9.34 -4.36 -13.75
C VAL A 30 -9.17 -4.48 -12.23
N LEU A 31 -9.93 -3.72 -11.43
CA LEU A 31 -9.89 -3.79 -9.97
C LEU A 31 -10.48 -5.11 -9.44
N ASP A 32 -11.44 -5.70 -10.17
CA ASP A 32 -12.03 -6.99 -9.81
C ASP A 32 -10.98 -8.13 -9.82
N GLU A 33 -9.96 -8.00 -10.68
CA GLU A 33 -8.88 -8.98 -10.77
C GLU A 33 -7.95 -8.98 -9.55
N LEU A 34 -7.90 -7.88 -8.79
CA LEU A 34 -7.17 -7.81 -7.52
C LEU A 34 -7.87 -8.64 -6.43
N ALA A 35 -9.18 -8.86 -6.57
CA ALA A 35 -10.02 -9.56 -5.61
C ALA A 35 -9.82 -9.06 -4.17
N ALA A 36 -9.58 -7.75 -4.01
CA ALA A 36 -9.23 -7.14 -2.73
C ALA A 36 -10.44 -6.46 -2.08
N ASP A 37 -10.41 -6.34 -0.77
CA ASP A 37 -11.41 -5.63 0.05
C ASP A 37 -11.08 -4.13 0.14
N VAL A 38 -9.79 -3.83 0.11
CA VAL A 38 -9.24 -2.46 0.11
C VAL A 38 -8.17 -2.37 -0.96
N VAL A 39 -8.25 -1.36 -1.80
CA VAL A 39 -7.23 -1.09 -2.84
C VAL A 39 -6.66 0.31 -2.66
N VAL A 40 -5.34 0.40 -2.55
CA VAL A 40 -4.60 1.66 -2.58
C VAL A 40 -4.10 1.89 -4.00
N LEU A 41 -4.54 2.98 -4.62
CA LEU A 41 -4.24 3.31 -6.02
C LEU A 41 -3.38 4.56 -6.11
N GLN A 42 -2.27 4.48 -6.82
CA GLN A 42 -1.44 5.63 -7.17
C GLN A 42 -1.63 5.96 -8.64
N SER A 43 -1.42 7.22 -9.01
CA SER A 43 -1.54 7.71 -10.38
C SER A 43 -2.96 7.61 -10.95
N VAL A 44 -3.99 7.71 -10.11
CA VAL A 44 -5.41 7.66 -10.47
C VAL A 44 -5.99 9.07 -10.59
N SER A 45 -6.98 9.28 -11.45
CA SER A 45 -7.74 10.53 -11.48
C SER A 45 -8.96 10.46 -10.55
N ALA A 46 -9.38 11.62 -10.00
CA ALA A 46 -10.59 11.69 -9.19
C ALA A 46 -11.83 11.24 -10.00
N ALA A 47 -11.88 11.59 -11.29
CA ALA A 47 -12.99 11.22 -12.18
C ALA A 47 -13.11 9.71 -12.42
N ASP A 48 -12.00 8.96 -12.36
CA ASP A 48 -12.05 7.48 -12.48
C ASP A 48 -12.72 6.83 -11.27
N LEU A 49 -12.81 7.56 -10.15
CA LEU A 49 -13.38 7.07 -8.88
C LEU A 49 -14.86 7.47 -8.68
N ASP A 50 -15.41 8.35 -9.53
CA ASP A 50 -16.79 8.85 -9.37
C ASP A 50 -17.86 7.73 -9.34
N ALA A 51 -17.55 6.57 -9.91
CA ALA A 51 -18.41 5.40 -9.91
C ALA A 51 -18.22 4.44 -8.73
N ILE A 52 -17.28 4.74 -7.81
CA ILE A 52 -16.94 3.88 -6.66
C ILE A 52 -17.26 4.63 -5.37
N ASP A 53 -18.37 4.27 -4.78
CA ASP A 53 -18.82 4.87 -3.52
C ASP A 53 -17.82 4.62 -2.37
N GLY A 54 -17.65 5.64 -1.53
CA GLY A 54 -16.82 5.53 -0.33
C GLY A 54 -15.32 5.62 -0.57
N SER A 55 -14.88 5.86 -1.80
CA SER A 55 -13.46 6.10 -2.11
C SER A 55 -12.96 7.38 -1.46
N LEU A 56 -11.72 7.36 -0.95
CA LEU A 56 -11.01 8.55 -0.50
C LEU A 56 -9.94 8.91 -1.53
N PHE A 57 -9.72 10.21 -1.72
CA PHE A 57 -8.76 10.71 -2.71
C PHE A 57 -7.99 11.92 -2.18
N VAL A 58 -6.69 11.95 -2.45
CA VAL A 58 -5.82 13.11 -2.19
C VAL A 58 -4.93 13.41 -3.39
N GLY A 59 -4.68 14.69 -3.62
CA GLY A 59 -3.81 15.17 -4.69
C GLY A 59 -4.55 15.93 -5.78
N PRO A 60 -3.84 16.29 -6.87
CA PRO A 60 -4.45 16.95 -8.02
C PRO A 60 -5.48 16.06 -8.70
N ALA A 61 -6.62 16.64 -9.10
CA ALA A 61 -7.77 15.89 -9.65
C ALA A 61 -7.43 14.94 -10.81
N GLY A 62 -6.43 15.28 -11.62
CA GLY A 62 -6.04 14.46 -12.78
C GLY A 62 -5.06 13.32 -12.46
N LYS A 63 -4.39 13.36 -11.29
CA LYS A 63 -3.39 12.36 -10.93
C LYS A 63 -3.12 12.41 -9.42
N GLY A 64 -3.67 11.47 -8.67
CA GLY A 64 -3.58 11.44 -7.22
C GLY A 64 -3.42 10.04 -6.65
N LEU A 65 -3.59 9.97 -5.34
CA LEU A 65 -3.59 8.78 -4.50
C LEU A 65 -5.01 8.53 -4.00
N ALA A 66 -5.46 7.28 -4.01
CA ALA A 66 -6.76 6.90 -3.50
C ALA A 66 -6.73 5.64 -2.64
N ALA A 67 -7.68 5.54 -1.72
CA ALA A 67 -8.09 4.32 -1.07
C ALA A 67 -9.52 3.97 -1.52
N VAL A 68 -9.73 2.76 -1.98
CA VAL A 68 -10.97 2.29 -2.59
C VAL A 68 -11.49 1.08 -1.83
N PRO A 69 -12.72 1.11 -1.30
CA PRO A 69 -13.30 0.00 -0.54
C PRO A 69 -14.15 -0.90 -1.44
N PHE A 70 -14.17 -2.20 -1.13
CA PHE A 70 -15.00 -3.22 -1.75
C PHE A 70 -15.65 -4.11 -0.70
N ASN A 71 -16.55 -4.99 -1.10
CA ASN A 71 -17.14 -6.06 -0.28
C ASN A 71 -17.73 -5.59 1.06
N GLY A 72 -18.27 -4.37 1.11
CA GLY A 72 -18.86 -3.81 2.34
C GLY A 72 -17.86 -3.17 3.30
N TRP A 73 -16.56 -3.19 2.98
CA TRP A 73 -15.56 -2.41 3.71
C TRP A 73 -15.77 -0.91 3.45
N SER A 74 -15.30 -0.09 4.36
CA SER A 74 -15.46 1.37 4.25
C SER A 74 -14.33 2.09 4.99
N PHE A 75 -14.26 3.41 4.79
CA PHE A 75 -13.30 4.26 5.46
C PHE A 75 -13.97 5.36 6.27
N THR A 76 -13.32 5.76 7.35
CA THR A 76 -13.60 7.02 8.03
C THR A 76 -12.32 7.86 8.10
N PRO A 77 -12.39 9.18 7.81
CA PRO A 77 -11.24 10.06 7.98
C PRO A 77 -10.68 9.95 9.40
N SER A 78 -9.36 9.95 9.52
CA SER A 78 -8.71 10.01 10.81
C SER A 78 -8.53 11.46 11.25
N PRO A 79 -8.81 11.81 12.52
CA PRO A 79 -8.51 13.14 13.04
C PRO A 79 -7.00 13.39 13.19
N GLU A 80 -6.19 12.34 13.10
CA GLU A 80 -4.74 12.39 13.23
C GLU A 80 -4.02 12.52 11.88
N ASP A 81 -4.74 12.76 10.76
CA ASP A 81 -4.12 12.91 9.44
C ASP A 81 -3.04 14.00 9.48
N PRO A 82 -1.77 13.66 9.22
CA PRO A 82 -0.67 14.60 9.31
C PRO A 82 -0.60 15.59 8.12
N GLU A 83 -1.52 15.45 7.15
CA GLU A 83 -1.57 16.28 5.93
C GLU A 83 -0.24 16.29 5.14
N LEU A 84 0.48 15.17 5.13
CA LEU A 84 1.71 15.03 4.37
C LEU A 84 1.43 14.86 2.86
N PRO A 85 2.18 15.53 1.99
CA PRO A 85 2.06 15.33 0.55
C PRO A 85 2.23 13.87 0.15
N GLY A 86 1.33 13.34 -0.68
CA GLY A 86 1.37 11.95 -1.13
C GLY A 86 1.00 10.92 -0.05
N LEU A 87 0.39 11.35 1.05
CA LEU A 87 -0.15 10.49 2.09
C LEU A 87 -1.67 10.68 2.18
N LEU A 88 -2.39 9.59 2.37
CA LEU A 88 -3.80 9.53 2.75
C LEU A 88 -3.91 8.66 4.00
N TYR A 89 -4.35 9.22 5.11
CA TYR A 89 -4.47 8.50 6.37
C TYR A 89 -5.93 8.35 6.77
N CYS A 90 -6.39 7.12 7.00
CA CYS A 90 -7.77 6.84 7.33
C CYS A 90 -7.91 5.60 8.22
N ARG A 91 -9.10 5.44 8.81
CA ARG A 91 -9.52 4.24 9.54
C ARG A 91 -10.23 3.30 8.58
N VAL A 92 -9.86 2.02 8.59
CA VAL A 92 -10.53 0.97 7.83
C VAL A 92 -11.60 0.34 8.71
N MET A 93 -12.82 0.33 8.20
CA MET A 93 -14.00 -0.20 8.88
C MET A 93 -14.40 -1.52 8.23
N SER A 94 -14.58 -2.57 9.04
CA SER A 94 -15.07 -3.86 8.57
C SER A 94 -16.53 -3.76 8.06
N PRO A 95 -17.03 -4.75 7.32
CA PRO A 95 -18.43 -4.79 6.86
C PRO A 95 -19.48 -4.70 7.96
N VAL A 96 -19.10 -5.01 9.20
CA VAL A 96 -19.98 -4.85 10.38
C VAL A 96 -19.82 -3.51 11.08
N GLY A 97 -19.02 -2.60 10.52
CA GLY A 97 -18.84 -1.24 11.02
C GLY A 97 -17.85 -1.11 12.19
N THR A 98 -16.98 -2.10 12.40
CA THR A 98 -15.93 -2.04 13.42
C THR A 98 -14.64 -1.47 12.82
N HIS A 99 -13.99 -0.52 13.50
CA HIS A 99 -12.64 -0.06 13.16
C HIS A 99 -11.64 -1.18 13.47
N VAL A 100 -10.91 -1.62 12.46
CA VAL A 100 -10.03 -2.80 12.57
C VAL A 100 -8.56 -2.49 12.36
N VAL A 101 -8.21 -1.56 11.46
CA VAL A 101 -6.83 -1.10 11.23
C VAL A 101 -6.83 0.38 10.83
N ASP A 102 -5.68 1.04 11.03
CA ASP A 102 -5.38 2.32 10.41
C ASP A 102 -4.62 2.09 9.10
N LEU A 103 -4.97 2.84 8.06
CA LEU A 103 -4.32 2.79 6.76
C LEU A 103 -3.61 4.10 6.47
N ALA A 104 -2.31 4.03 6.23
CA ALA A 104 -1.49 5.09 5.66
C ALA A 104 -1.19 4.72 4.20
N ALA A 105 -2.03 5.16 3.28
CA ALA A 105 -1.77 5.00 1.85
C ALA A 105 -0.71 6.02 1.42
N ILE A 106 0.34 5.58 0.72
CA ILE A 106 1.45 6.44 0.31
C ILE A 106 1.70 6.37 -1.19
N TRP A 107 2.02 7.50 -1.77
CA TRP A 107 2.64 7.64 -3.08
C TRP A 107 3.78 8.65 -2.99
N ALA A 108 5.01 8.17 -2.95
CA ALA A 108 6.18 9.04 -2.92
C ALA A 108 6.34 9.73 -4.28
N LEU A 109 6.28 11.05 -4.27
CA LEU A 109 6.18 11.90 -5.46
C LEU A 109 7.54 12.48 -5.85
N THR A 110 7.68 12.85 -7.13
CA THR A 110 8.79 13.69 -7.59
C THR A 110 8.33 15.12 -7.84
N GLY A 111 9.21 16.09 -7.63
CA GLY A 111 8.93 17.48 -7.95
C GLY A 111 10.10 18.39 -7.57
N ARG A 112 10.05 19.65 -8.04
CA ARG A 112 11.15 20.60 -7.81
C ARG A 112 11.33 20.89 -6.31
N ASP A 113 10.25 21.02 -5.57
CA ASP A 113 10.23 21.42 -4.16
C ASP A 113 9.62 20.30 -3.30
N VAL A 114 9.69 19.05 -3.78
CA VAL A 114 9.22 17.86 -3.08
C VAL A 114 10.42 17.15 -2.47
N PRO A 115 10.35 16.68 -1.21
CA PRO A 115 11.39 15.85 -0.61
C PRO A 115 11.69 14.61 -1.45
N THR A 116 12.88 14.02 -1.28
CA THR A 116 13.22 12.76 -1.94
C THR A 116 12.25 11.65 -1.52
N TYR A 117 12.18 10.58 -2.29
CA TYR A 117 11.32 9.42 -2.00
C TYR A 117 11.57 8.85 -0.60
N THR A 118 12.86 8.73 -0.22
CA THR A 118 13.24 8.21 1.10
C THR A 118 12.91 9.19 2.23
N GLU A 119 13.00 10.51 2.01
CA GLU A 119 12.58 11.51 2.99
C GLU A 119 11.05 11.49 3.19
N GLN A 120 10.27 11.29 2.14
CA GLN A 120 8.82 11.16 2.26
C GLN A 120 8.43 9.93 3.08
N PHE A 121 9.07 8.77 2.82
CA PHE A 121 8.82 7.57 3.63
C PHE A 121 9.29 7.76 5.08
N ALA A 122 10.43 8.41 5.32
CA ALA A 122 10.89 8.76 6.67
C ALA A 122 9.88 9.65 7.41
N ALA A 123 9.23 10.58 6.73
CA ALA A 123 8.18 11.42 7.32
C ALA A 123 6.95 10.58 7.74
N VAL A 124 6.54 9.61 6.92
CA VAL A 124 5.46 8.68 7.27
C VAL A 124 5.83 7.81 8.47
N LEU A 125 7.08 7.31 8.54
CA LEU A 125 7.56 6.55 9.70
C LEU A 125 7.62 7.42 10.97
N SER A 126 8.01 8.68 10.85
CA SER A 126 8.00 9.64 11.97
C SER A 126 6.58 9.89 12.49
N PHE A 127 5.61 10.00 11.59
CA PHE A 127 4.20 10.07 11.95
C PHE A 127 3.76 8.77 12.64
N ALA A 128 4.08 7.60 12.07
CA ALA A 128 3.76 6.30 12.66
C ALA A 128 4.28 6.15 14.10
N ALA A 129 5.46 6.72 14.39
CA ALA A 129 6.05 6.71 15.73
C ALA A 129 5.31 7.59 16.76
N THR A 130 4.56 8.59 16.30
CA THR A 130 3.93 9.60 17.16
C THR A 130 2.40 9.55 17.15
N ARG A 131 1.77 8.71 16.32
CA ARG A 131 0.31 8.57 16.28
C ARG A 131 -0.23 8.11 17.63
N GLU A 132 -1.40 8.60 18.00
CA GLU A 132 -2.07 8.26 19.27
C GLU A 132 -2.89 6.95 19.16
N SER A 133 -3.31 6.58 17.96
CA SER A 133 -4.09 5.36 17.71
C SER A 133 -3.31 4.11 18.11
N THR A 134 -3.97 3.22 18.85
CA THR A 134 -3.44 1.90 19.24
C THR A 134 -3.82 0.79 18.27
N MET A 135 -4.58 1.11 17.23
CA MET A 135 -4.96 0.11 16.21
C MET A 135 -3.74 -0.33 15.39
N PRO A 136 -3.73 -1.57 14.89
CA PRO A 136 -2.71 -1.99 13.93
C PRO A 136 -2.61 -1.00 12.77
N LEU A 137 -1.38 -0.75 12.30
CA LEU A 137 -1.11 0.15 11.18
C LEU A 137 -0.74 -0.67 9.95
N ILE A 138 -1.34 -0.32 8.82
CA ILE A 138 -0.89 -0.72 7.48
C ILE A 138 -0.40 0.52 6.75
N ILE A 139 0.84 0.46 6.22
CA ILE A 139 1.38 1.47 5.29
C ILE A 139 1.47 0.79 3.93
N ALA A 140 0.69 1.24 2.95
CA ALA A 140 0.61 0.61 1.64
C ALA A 140 0.80 1.64 0.53
N GLY A 141 1.62 1.30 -0.47
CA GLY A 141 1.80 2.19 -1.62
C GLY A 141 3.12 2.04 -2.35
N ASP A 142 3.30 2.96 -3.29
CA ASP A 142 4.51 3.12 -4.09
C ASP A 142 5.47 4.09 -3.40
N LEU A 143 6.57 3.56 -2.90
CA LEU A 143 7.63 4.34 -2.27
C LEU A 143 8.59 4.95 -3.28
N ASN A 144 8.57 4.53 -4.54
CA ASN A 144 9.56 4.90 -5.57
C ASN A 144 11.03 4.71 -5.11
N ALA A 145 11.25 3.98 -4.03
CA ALA A 145 12.53 3.66 -3.43
C ALA A 145 12.68 2.15 -3.23
N SER A 146 13.85 1.62 -3.48
CA SER A 146 14.11 0.19 -3.36
C SER A 146 15.50 -0.11 -2.81
N ALA A 147 15.71 -1.36 -2.39
CA ALA A 147 17.02 -1.85 -1.94
C ALA A 147 18.07 -1.94 -3.09
N GLN A 148 17.68 -1.64 -4.33
CA GLN A 148 18.54 -1.62 -5.52
C GLN A 148 18.60 -0.25 -6.22
N GLY A 149 17.89 0.74 -5.67
CA GLY A 149 17.77 2.08 -6.24
C GLY A 149 18.92 3.02 -5.90
N PRO A 150 18.89 4.26 -6.43
CA PRO A 150 19.93 5.25 -6.19
C PRO A 150 20.05 5.72 -4.74
N GLU A 151 19.00 5.59 -3.92
CA GLU A 151 18.96 6.00 -2.51
C GLU A 151 19.06 4.79 -1.56
N ILE A 152 19.74 3.72 -1.97
CA ILE A 152 19.82 2.43 -1.25
C ILE A 152 20.17 2.57 0.24
N ALA A 153 21.12 3.43 0.60
CA ALA A 153 21.54 3.60 1.99
C ALA A 153 20.46 4.26 2.86
N LEU A 154 19.74 5.24 2.30
CA LEU A 154 18.63 5.93 2.97
C LEU A 154 17.40 5.02 3.05
N HIS A 155 17.12 4.26 1.99
CA HIS A 155 16.07 3.26 2.01
C HIS A 155 16.33 2.19 3.08
N ALA A 156 17.56 1.67 3.16
CA ALA A 156 17.94 0.70 4.21
C ALA A 156 17.80 1.27 5.63
N ALA A 157 18.11 2.55 5.84
CA ALA A 157 17.90 3.23 7.11
C ALA A 157 16.40 3.34 7.47
N ASN A 158 15.53 3.61 6.48
CA ASN A 158 14.09 3.63 6.66
C ASN A 158 13.54 2.25 6.99
N LEU A 159 14.01 1.19 6.34
CA LEU A 159 13.62 -0.19 6.65
C LEU A 159 14.00 -0.57 8.08
N GLU A 160 15.18 -0.15 8.55
CA GLU A 160 15.58 -0.36 9.94
C GLU A 160 14.71 0.46 10.91
N THR A 161 14.34 1.69 10.55
CA THR A 161 13.39 2.49 11.36
C THR A 161 12.02 1.83 11.42
N ALA A 162 11.50 1.33 10.29
CA ALA A 162 10.25 0.59 10.26
C ALA A 162 10.30 -0.63 11.18
N ARG A 163 11.38 -1.42 11.12
CA ARG A 163 11.60 -2.57 11.99
C ARG A 163 11.63 -2.17 13.48
N GLN A 164 12.27 -1.06 13.84
CA GLN A 164 12.29 -0.54 15.22
C GLN A 164 10.91 -0.13 15.72
N LEU A 165 10.02 0.26 14.81
CA LEU A 165 8.60 0.55 15.09
C LEU A 165 7.72 -0.72 15.09
N GLY A 166 8.30 -1.90 14.92
CA GLY A 166 7.58 -3.17 14.80
C GLY A 166 6.79 -3.29 13.50
N LEU A 167 7.22 -2.57 12.44
CA LEU A 167 6.63 -2.64 11.11
C LEU A 167 7.50 -3.49 10.19
N VAL A 168 6.90 -4.44 9.50
CA VAL A 168 7.55 -5.31 8.51
C VAL A 168 6.80 -5.27 7.17
N SER A 169 7.52 -5.45 6.07
CA SER A 169 6.87 -5.66 4.77
C SER A 169 6.23 -7.04 4.74
N SER A 170 4.92 -7.10 4.51
CA SER A 170 4.16 -8.35 4.48
C SER A 170 4.71 -9.34 3.46
N TYR A 171 5.07 -8.86 2.25
CA TYR A 171 5.67 -9.69 1.20
C TYR A 171 6.97 -10.35 1.67
N HIS A 172 7.86 -9.58 2.28
CA HIS A 172 9.16 -10.07 2.74
C HIS A 172 9.03 -11.01 3.94
N HIS A 173 8.11 -10.68 4.86
CA HIS A 173 7.85 -11.49 6.05
C HIS A 173 7.26 -12.86 5.68
N VAL A 174 6.16 -12.89 4.93
CA VAL A 174 5.45 -14.12 4.56
C VAL A 174 6.31 -15.05 3.69
N ASN A 175 7.08 -14.48 2.76
CA ASN A 175 7.89 -15.27 1.82
C ASN A 175 9.31 -15.54 2.35
N ALA A 176 9.67 -15.04 3.53
CA ALA A 176 11.01 -15.15 4.11
C ALA A 176 12.13 -14.66 3.14
N ILE A 177 11.88 -13.56 2.43
CA ILE A 177 12.79 -12.97 1.45
C ILE A 177 13.42 -11.72 2.08
N ALA A 178 14.72 -11.52 1.88
CA ALA A 178 15.38 -10.29 2.30
C ALA A 178 15.14 -9.16 1.28
N HIS A 179 15.03 -7.91 1.76
CA HIS A 179 15.00 -6.74 0.89
C HIS A 179 16.25 -6.70 -0.01
N GLY A 180 16.06 -6.53 -1.31
CA GLY A 180 17.09 -6.57 -2.35
C GLY A 180 17.34 -7.97 -2.93
N ALA A 181 16.62 -9.00 -2.46
CA ALA A 181 16.67 -10.37 -2.97
C ALA A 181 15.34 -10.82 -3.59
N GLU A 182 14.46 -9.90 -3.89
CA GLU A 182 13.14 -10.16 -4.45
C GLU A 182 13.26 -10.83 -5.82
N PRO A 183 12.61 -11.99 -6.02
CA PRO A 183 12.60 -12.68 -7.31
C PRO A 183 11.69 -11.99 -8.34
N THR A 184 10.76 -11.14 -7.86
CA THR A 184 9.80 -10.41 -8.68
C THR A 184 9.85 -8.94 -8.36
N MET A 185 10.05 -8.12 -9.39
CA MET A 185 10.00 -6.66 -9.29
C MET A 185 8.55 -6.18 -9.35
N THR A 186 8.29 -4.99 -8.82
CA THR A 186 6.97 -4.36 -8.92
C THR A 186 6.93 -3.25 -9.96
N LEU A 187 8.07 -2.69 -10.37
CA LEU A 187 8.20 -1.64 -11.40
C LEU A 187 9.09 -2.09 -12.55
N ARG A 188 8.62 -1.91 -13.80
CA ARG A 188 9.46 -1.91 -15.02
C ARG A 188 10.01 -0.52 -15.25
N TRP A 189 11.32 -0.41 -15.31
CA TRP A 189 12.01 0.84 -15.61
C TRP A 189 12.98 0.66 -16.79
N TRP A 190 13.15 1.73 -17.55
CA TRP A 190 14.12 1.77 -18.65
C TRP A 190 15.27 2.69 -18.28
N GLY A 191 16.47 2.14 -18.20
CA GLY A 191 17.68 2.89 -17.97
C GLY A 191 17.99 3.89 -19.10
N ARG A 192 18.91 4.80 -18.86
CA ARG A 192 19.29 5.84 -19.85
C ARG A 192 19.87 5.25 -21.13
N GLY A 193 20.43 4.04 -21.07
CA GLY A 193 20.95 3.28 -22.21
C GLY A 193 19.90 2.48 -22.96
N GLY A 194 18.63 2.47 -22.50
CA GLY A 194 17.56 1.68 -23.06
C GLY A 194 17.53 0.24 -22.53
N GLU A 195 18.34 -0.10 -21.54
CA GLU A 195 18.28 -1.37 -20.82
C GLU A 195 17.04 -1.45 -19.95
N GLU A 196 16.36 -2.60 -19.95
CA GLU A 196 15.28 -2.87 -19.02
C GLU A 196 15.85 -3.12 -17.63
N CYS A 197 15.33 -2.39 -16.65
CA CYS A 197 15.62 -2.54 -15.25
C CYS A 197 14.32 -2.81 -14.50
N GLY A 198 14.39 -3.47 -13.36
CA GLY A 198 13.24 -3.65 -12.47
C GLY A 198 13.58 -3.17 -11.07
N TYR A 199 12.56 -2.70 -10.36
CA TYR A 199 12.66 -2.34 -8.96
C TYR A 199 11.50 -2.94 -8.19
N HIS A 200 11.74 -3.33 -6.93
CA HIS A 200 10.66 -3.62 -5.99
C HIS A 200 10.49 -2.37 -5.12
N CYS A 201 9.49 -1.54 -5.44
CA CYS A 201 9.27 -0.24 -4.81
C CYS A 201 7.84 -0.03 -4.30
N ASP A 202 6.95 -0.99 -4.53
CA ASP A 202 5.59 -1.02 -3.99
C ASP A 202 5.55 -1.98 -2.79
N PHE A 203 4.98 -1.52 -1.67
CA PHE A 203 5.03 -2.25 -0.41
C PHE A 203 3.70 -2.20 0.33
N ILE A 204 3.47 -3.24 1.15
CA ILE A 204 2.48 -3.25 2.23
C ILE A 204 3.25 -3.56 3.52
N PHE A 205 3.54 -2.52 4.32
CA PHE A 205 4.07 -2.69 5.66
C PHE A 205 2.94 -2.81 6.67
N CYS A 206 3.13 -3.63 7.69
CA CYS A 206 2.18 -3.78 8.79
C CYS A 206 2.92 -4.16 10.08
N SER A 207 2.23 -4.14 11.22
CA SER A 207 2.80 -4.66 12.46
C SER A 207 3.19 -6.13 12.32
N GLU A 208 4.22 -6.59 13.04
CA GLU A 208 4.64 -8.01 13.02
C GLU A 208 3.47 -8.94 13.38
N GLU A 209 2.67 -8.61 14.40
CA GLU A 209 1.50 -9.38 14.79
C GLU A 209 0.49 -9.55 13.63
N LEU A 210 0.26 -8.48 12.86
CA LEU A 210 -0.60 -8.54 11.70
C LEU A 210 0.04 -9.34 10.56
N ALA A 211 1.35 -9.21 10.36
CA ALA A 211 2.10 -9.99 9.37
C ALA A 211 2.07 -11.49 9.68
N ASP A 212 2.16 -11.88 10.97
CA ASP A 212 2.04 -13.27 11.42
C ASP A 212 0.65 -13.86 11.15
N SER A 213 -0.40 -13.02 11.08
CA SER A 213 -1.75 -13.43 10.70
C SER A 213 -1.94 -13.56 9.19
N ALA A 214 -0.95 -13.13 8.38
CA ALA A 214 -1.09 -13.11 6.94
C ALA A 214 -1.06 -14.52 6.36
N SER A 215 -2.09 -14.85 5.58
CA SER A 215 -2.20 -16.13 4.86
C SER A 215 -1.53 -16.11 3.50
N ALA A 216 -1.32 -14.93 2.91
CA ALA A 216 -0.66 -14.71 1.64
C ALA A 216 -0.14 -13.28 1.52
N ALA A 217 0.99 -13.11 0.82
CA ALA A 217 1.48 -11.82 0.37
C ALA A 217 2.25 -12.02 -0.94
N ASP A 218 1.73 -11.45 -2.04
CA ASP A 218 2.17 -11.75 -3.40
C ASP A 218 2.36 -10.48 -4.22
N VAL A 219 3.19 -10.57 -5.26
CA VAL A 219 3.26 -9.60 -6.36
C VAL A 219 2.46 -10.16 -7.52
N GLY A 220 1.65 -9.31 -8.16
CA GLY A 220 0.86 -9.71 -9.32
C GLY A 220 1.72 -10.22 -10.49
N GLU A 221 1.18 -11.17 -11.24
CA GLU A 221 1.91 -11.77 -12.37
C GLU A 221 2.30 -10.71 -13.40
N TRP A 222 3.59 -10.64 -13.71
CA TRP A 222 4.17 -9.66 -14.63
C TRP A 222 3.49 -9.65 -16.01
N ALA A 223 3.22 -10.84 -16.57
CA ALA A 223 2.52 -10.99 -17.85
C ALA A 223 1.12 -10.36 -17.85
N THR A 224 0.42 -10.42 -16.70
CA THR A 224 -0.93 -9.88 -16.55
C THR A 224 -0.94 -8.37 -16.34
N TRP A 225 0.01 -7.84 -15.59
CA TRP A 225 -0.06 -6.45 -15.12
C TRP A 225 0.86 -5.50 -15.89
N VAL A 226 2.05 -5.99 -16.30
CA VAL A 226 3.09 -5.15 -16.91
C VAL A 226 3.24 -5.44 -18.40
N ASP A 227 3.39 -6.71 -18.82
CA ASP A 227 3.54 -7.05 -20.24
C ASP A 227 2.26 -6.77 -21.05
N SER A 228 1.10 -6.79 -20.39
CA SER A 228 -0.18 -6.41 -21.00
C SER A 228 -0.35 -4.88 -21.17
N GLU A 229 0.66 -4.09 -20.80
CA GLU A 229 0.63 -2.62 -20.88
C GLU A 229 -0.48 -1.96 -20.04
N ARG A 230 -0.93 -2.63 -18.97
CA ARG A 230 -1.90 -2.02 -18.03
C ARG A 230 -1.23 -0.91 -17.23
N SER A 231 -0.05 -1.20 -16.70
CA SER A 231 0.83 -0.26 -16.00
C SER A 231 2.28 -0.70 -16.15
N ASP A 232 3.22 0.16 -15.84
CA ASP A 232 4.62 -0.19 -15.62
C ASP A 232 4.85 -0.80 -14.22
N HIS A 233 3.80 -0.82 -13.37
CA HIS A 233 3.82 -1.48 -12.07
C HIS A 233 2.91 -2.71 -12.02
N ALA A 234 3.39 -3.75 -11.31
CA ALA A 234 2.58 -4.87 -10.85
C ALA A 234 2.06 -4.60 -9.43
N PRO A 235 0.82 -5.00 -9.10
CA PRO A 235 0.27 -4.80 -7.75
C PRO A 235 0.97 -5.67 -6.72
N VAL A 236 1.00 -5.20 -5.47
CA VAL A 236 1.31 -6.01 -4.29
C VAL A 236 0.02 -6.26 -3.53
N VAL A 237 -0.21 -7.50 -3.11
CA VAL A 237 -1.45 -7.92 -2.44
C VAL A 237 -1.10 -8.71 -1.20
N ALA A 238 -1.79 -8.47 -0.08
CA ALA A 238 -1.66 -9.25 1.15
C ALA A 238 -3.05 -9.57 1.73
N THR A 239 -3.17 -10.73 2.37
CA THR A 239 -4.40 -11.18 3.05
C THR A 239 -4.09 -11.45 4.50
N PHE A 240 -4.75 -10.72 5.39
CA PHE A 240 -4.63 -10.81 6.84
C PHE A 240 -5.87 -11.42 7.46
N THR A 241 -5.72 -11.97 8.66
CA THR A 241 -6.83 -12.33 9.55
C THR A 241 -6.91 -11.29 10.66
N ILE A 242 -8.01 -10.56 10.75
CA ILE A 242 -8.22 -9.46 11.69
C ILE A 242 -9.28 -9.83 12.72
#